data_cb3f416c4d97c767e71289a50b6ab2fe
#
_entry.id   cb3f416c4d97c767e71289a50b6ab2fe
#
_cell.length_a   1.000
_cell.length_b   1.000
_cell.length_c   1.000
_cell.angle_alpha   90.00
_cell.angle_beta   90.00
_cell.angle_gamma   90.00
#
_symmetry.space_group_name_H-M   'P 1'
#
loop_
_entity.id
_entity.type
_entity.pdbx_description
1 polymer ?
#
loop_
_entity_poly.entity_id
_entity_poly.type
_entity_poly.pdbx_seq_one_letter_code
_entity_poly.pdbx_strand_id
1 'polypeptide(L)'
;MVRRKGKGFKLAALTAVAGLALTACGGAGVDEAATSTETGAAEACGSYSIAMHGWVGYTASAAVVTEVAKAAGCTIEQVTLEEAGVTYDAMEAGSVDVVIEDWGGGRWQEWVDRGAVVEVGENGNVGLIGMYVPAWMAEEYPDITDSANLNKYAELFITDESKGKGAWYEGPPGYTTIGGKMISANKLNFKAISTGSEAALVDVLTKAEANKTPALAYFYEPHTLFVNIPGLDKARVKFPANDWADAAKASGKTDYPETVLQKLATTKLMDSGSVFATIVKKFTWTNADQNSVSADIENGMDPAAAAQKWIDANPDKVKAWLG
;
A
#
# COMPACT_ATOMS: atom_id res chain seq x y z
N MET A 1 -15.58 18.44 -52.07
CA MET A 1 -15.03 18.07 -53.38
C MET A 1 -13.55 17.91 -53.25
N VAL A 2 -12.99 16.73 -53.22
CA VAL A 2 -11.93 16.10 -53.99
C VAL A 2 -11.71 14.69 -53.46
N ARG A 3 -12.03 13.71 -54.31
CA ARG A 3 -11.74 12.26 -54.19
C ARG A 3 -10.32 11.96 -54.63
N ARG A 4 -9.63 11.04 -53.98
CA ARG A 4 -8.62 10.11 -54.57
C ARG A 4 -8.61 8.83 -53.76
N LYS A 5 -9.15 7.71 -54.25
CA LYS A 5 -8.61 6.55 -55.00
C LYS A 5 -7.27 6.05 -54.41
N GLY A 6 -7.11 4.96 -53.75
CA GLY A 6 -7.34 3.56 -53.94
C GLY A 6 -6.17 2.89 -54.74
N LYS A 7 -5.34 2.06 -54.10
CA LYS A 7 -4.58 0.99 -54.78
C LYS A 7 -4.42 -0.20 -53.82
N GLY A 8 -5.06 -1.30 -54.15
CA GLY A 8 -4.79 -2.60 -53.56
C GLY A 8 -3.54 -3.23 -54.13
N PHE A 9 -2.93 -4.11 -53.33
CA PHE A 9 -1.93 -5.06 -53.83
C PHE A 9 -2.29 -6.47 -53.38
N LYS A 10 -2.10 -7.39 -54.30
CA LYS A 10 -2.62 -8.75 -54.37
C LYS A 10 -1.75 -9.76 -53.61
N LEU A 11 -2.42 -10.86 -53.24
CA LEU A 11 -1.89 -12.14 -52.78
C LEU A 11 -0.68 -12.65 -53.59
N ALA A 12 0.22 -13.40 -52.91
CA ALA A 12 0.90 -14.56 -53.48
C ALA A 12 1.04 -15.59 -52.39
N ALA A 13 0.36 -16.71 -52.59
CA ALA A 13 0.51 -17.98 -51.89
C ALA A 13 1.66 -18.75 -52.55
N LEU A 14 2.48 -19.42 -51.78
CA LEU A 14 3.34 -20.51 -52.26
C LEU A 14 3.29 -21.65 -51.26
N THR A 15 2.76 -22.75 -51.74
CA THR A 15 2.79 -24.10 -51.22
C THR A 15 4.03 -24.87 -51.77
N ALA A 16 4.69 -25.70 -50.95
CA ALA A 16 5.41 -26.92 -51.36
C ALA A 16 5.81 -27.67 -50.07
N VAL A 17 5.31 -28.81 -49.83
CA VAL A 17 5.47 -30.17 -50.30
C VAL A 17 6.44 -30.99 -49.42
N ALA A 18 5.91 -32.12 -49.00
CA ALA A 18 6.35 -33.22 -48.16
C ALA A 18 7.68 -33.86 -48.54
N GLY A 19 8.29 -34.53 -47.55
CA GLY A 19 9.34 -35.51 -47.74
C GLY A 19 9.36 -36.46 -46.56
N LEU A 20 8.65 -37.61 -46.71
CA LEU A 20 8.84 -38.82 -45.91
C LEU A 20 10.12 -39.55 -46.37
N ALA A 21 10.91 -40.01 -45.42
CA ALA A 21 11.80 -41.16 -45.63
C ALA A 21 11.83 -42.04 -44.39
N LEU A 22 11.18 -43.17 -44.47
CA LEU A 22 11.39 -44.33 -43.61
C LEU A 22 12.64 -45.10 -44.08
N THR A 23 13.52 -45.46 -43.16
CA THR A 23 14.33 -46.69 -43.31
C THR A 23 14.47 -47.38 -41.96
N ALA A 24 14.12 -48.62 -41.96
CA ALA A 24 14.14 -49.56 -40.85
C ALA A 24 15.43 -50.40 -40.82
N CYS A 25 15.59 -51.15 -39.70
CA CYS A 25 16.45 -52.31 -39.39
C CYS A 25 17.75 -51.93 -38.64
N GLY A 26 17.92 -52.33 -37.40
CA GLY A 26 17.99 -53.62 -36.82
C GLY A 26 19.27 -53.71 -36.00
N GLY A 27 19.24 -54.16 -34.75
CA GLY A 27 20.41 -54.54 -33.97
C GLY A 27 20.19 -54.45 -32.45
N ALA A 28 20.13 -55.60 -31.82
CA ALA A 28 19.92 -55.81 -30.40
C ALA A 28 21.11 -55.37 -29.53
N GLY A 29 20.81 -54.97 -28.29
CA GLY A 29 21.79 -55.03 -27.21
C GLY A 29 21.68 -54.01 -26.11
N VAL A 30 21.30 -54.49 -24.97
CA VAL A 30 21.56 -54.12 -23.57
C VAL A 30 20.89 -52.90 -22.99
N ASP A 31 20.11 -53.20 -21.95
CA ASP A 31 19.50 -52.33 -20.96
C ASP A 31 20.51 -51.36 -20.34
N GLU A 32 20.24 -50.08 -20.51
CA GLU A 32 20.65 -49.10 -19.54
C GLU A 32 19.40 -48.26 -19.25
N ALA A 33 18.85 -48.44 -18.05
CA ALA A 33 17.78 -47.66 -17.51
C ALA A 33 18.24 -46.20 -17.40
N ALA A 34 18.02 -45.42 -18.45
CA ALA A 34 18.07 -43.98 -18.36
C ALA A 34 16.88 -43.57 -17.48
N THR A 35 17.17 -43.35 -16.19
CA THR A 35 16.30 -42.59 -15.30
C THR A 35 16.16 -41.21 -15.92
N SER A 36 15.11 -41.00 -16.68
CA SER A 36 14.67 -39.67 -17.04
C SER A 36 14.31 -38.98 -15.74
N THR A 37 15.23 -38.17 -15.21
CA THR A 37 14.92 -37.14 -14.24
C THR A 37 13.99 -36.20 -14.98
N GLU A 38 12.70 -36.41 -14.88
CA GLU A 38 11.74 -35.35 -15.13
C GLU A 38 12.10 -34.25 -14.16
N THR A 39 12.87 -33.25 -14.61
CA THR A 39 12.84 -31.93 -14.08
C THR A 39 11.42 -31.43 -14.33
N GLY A 40 10.53 -31.69 -13.38
CA GLY A 40 9.21 -31.11 -13.38
C GLY A 40 9.41 -29.61 -13.56
N ALA A 41 9.05 -29.09 -14.73
CA ALA A 41 8.85 -27.68 -14.90
C ALA A 41 7.86 -27.29 -13.80
N ALA A 42 8.29 -26.48 -12.83
CA ALA A 42 7.38 -25.93 -11.83
C ALA A 42 6.21 -25.33 -12.60
N GLU A 43 5.00 -25.83 -12.35
CA GLU A 43 3.80 -25.26 -12.97
C GLU A 43 3.86 -23.75 -12.74
N ALA A 44 3.70 -22.97 -13.83
CA ALA A 44 3.77 -21.52 -13.73
C ALA A 44 2.75 -21.07 -12.67
N CYS A 45 3.19 -20.28 -11.68
CA CYS A 45 2.35 -19.87 -10.55
C CYS A 45 1.06 -19.15 -10.97
N GLY A 46 0.99 -18.60 -12.21
CA GLY A 46 -0.12 -17.83 -12.73
C GLY A 46 0.16 -16.31 -12.75
N SER A 47 -0.87 -15.55 -13.18
CA SER A 47 -0.82 -14.09 -13.27
C SER A 47 -1.83 -13.51 -12.31
N TYR A 48 -1.40 -12.53 -11.51
CA TYR A 48 -2.18 -11.89 -10.47
C TYR A 48 -1.93 -10.39 -10.44
N SER A 49 -2.79 -9.64 -9.73
CA SER A 49 -2.69 -8.20 -9.61
C SER A 49 -2.75 -7.74 -8.16
N ILE A 50 -1.90 -6.76 -7.84
CA ILE A 50 -1.84 -6.08 -6.53
C ILE A 50 -2.32 -4.64 -6.70
N ALA A 51 -3.28 -4.19 -5.88
CA ALA A 51 -3.60 -2.78 -5.78
C ALA A 51 -2.38 -1.99 -5.32
N MET A 52 -2.18 -0.79 -5.85
CA MET A 52 -1.14 0.15 -5.43
C MET A 52 -1.79 1.41 -4.92
N HIS A 53 -1.50 1.77 -3.69
CA HIS A 53 -1.99 2.98 -3.03
C HIS A 53 -0.87 4.02 -2.89
N GLY A 54 -1.24 5.29 -2.68
CA GLY A 54 -0.37 6.44 -2.84
C GLY A 54 0.49 6.79 -1.63
N TRP A 55 1.00 5.80 -0.86
CA TRP A 55 1.96 6.05 0.22
C TRP A 55 3.14 5.08 0.18
N VAL A 56 4.28 5.55 0.69
CA VAL A 56 5.55 4.82 0.58
C VAL A 56 5.53 3.46 1.30
N GLY A 57 4.87 3.37 2.45
CA GLY A 57 4.73 2.11 3.20
C GLY A 57 4.00 1.04 2.39
N TYR A 58 2.94 1.42 1.67
CA TYR A 58 2.26 0.50 0.77
C TYR A 58 3.16 0.04 -0.38
N THR A 59 3.88 0.99 -0.98
CA THR A 59 4.84 0.67 -2.05
C THR A 59 5.88 -0.34 -1.57
N ALA A 60 6.38 -0.18 -0.35
CA ALA A 60 7.33 -1.11 0.26
C ALA A 60 6.73 -2.51 0.44
N SER A 61 5.51 -2.61 1.04
CA SER A 61 4.79 -3.87 1.24
C SER A 61 4.54 -4.60 -0.08
N ALA A 62 4.00 -3.88 -1.05
CA ALA A 62 3.66 -4.43 -2.36
C ALA A 62 4.90 -4.86 -3.15
N ALA A 63 6.01 -4.10 -3.08
CA ALA A 63 7.25 -4.45 -3.73
C ALA A 63 7.83 -5.76 -3.17
N VAL A 64 7.87 -5.93 -1.86
CA VAL A 64 8.39 -7.15 -1.22
C VAL A 64 7.53 -8.36 -1.62
N VAL A 65 6.20 -8.26 -1.53
CA VAL A 65 5.31 -9.37 -1.92
C VAL A 65 5.43 -9.67 -3.41
N THR A 66 5.56 -8.64 -4.25
CA THR A 66 5.75 -8.79 -5.71
C THR A 66 7.03 -9.56 -6.03
N GLU A 67 8.17 -9.18 -5.45
CA GLU A 67 9.45 -9.82 -5.74
C GLU A 67 9.51 -11.26 -5.22
N VAL A 68 8.95 -11.53 -4.04
CA VAL A 68 8.80 -12.91 -3.53
C VAL A 68 7.93 -13.75 -4.45
N ALA A 69 6.82 -13.22 -4.94
CA ALA A 69 5.93 -13.93 -5.86
C ALA A 69 6.59 -14.16 -7.22
N LYS A 70 7.33 -13.20 -7.76
CA LYS A 70 8.10 -13.35 -9.00
C LYS A 70 9.18 -14.42 -8.87
N ALA A 71 9.91 -14.46 -7.75
CA ALA A 71 10.89 -15.50 -7.45
C ALA A 71 10.26 -16.91 -7.38
N ALA A 72 8.98 -16.99 -7.00
CA ALA A 72 8.18 -18.21 -6.99
C ALA A 72 7.56 -18.58 -8.38
N GLY A 73 7.87 -17.81 -9.43
CA GLY A 73 7.40 -18.05 -10.81
C GLY A 73 6.05 -17.41 -11.14
N CYS A 74 5.51 -16.52 -10.30
CA CYS A 74 4.27 -15.79 -10.58
C CYS A 74 4.53 -14.55 -11.45
N THR A 75 3.53 -14.14 -12.23
CA THR A 75 3.49 -12.83 -12.89
C THR A 75 2.61 -11.90 -12.05
N ILE A 76 3.14 -10.76 -11.64
CA ILE A 76 2.41 -9.79 -10.80
C ILE A 76 2.29 -8.47 -11.55
N GLU A 77 1.05 -8.00 -11.72
CA GLU A 77 0.71 -6.67 -12.20
C GLU A 77 0.42 -5.75 -11.01
N GLN A 78 0.90 -4.51 -11.06
CA GLN A 78 0.61 -3.47 -10.08
C GLN A 78 -0.41 -2.50 -10.66
N VAL A 79 -1.56 -2.34 -10.01
CA VAL A 79 -2.68 -1.53 -10.47
C VAL A 79 -2.88 -0.36 -9.52
N THR A 80 -2.57 0.86 -9.95
CA THR A 80 -2.74 2.06 -9.12
C THR A 80 -4.21 2.43 -9.01
N LEU A 81 -4.70 2.50 -7.78
CA LEU A 81 -6.08 2.81 -7.44
C LEU A 81 -6.14 3.73 -6.21
N GLU A 82 -7.25 4.46 -6.07
CA GLU A 82 -7.57 5.09 -4.80
C GLU A 82 -7.98 4.03 -3.76
N GLU A 83 -7.70 4.32 -2.49
CA GLU A 83 -8.00 3.43 -1.38
C GLU A 83 -9.52 3.23 -1.19
N ALA A 84 -9.89 2.20 -0.42
CA ALA A 84 -11.24 1.87 -0.01
C ALA A 84 -12.19 1.47 -1.16
N GLY A 85 -13.37 2.05 -1.26
CA GLY A 85 -14.45 1.60 -2.13
C GLY A 85 -14.05 1.37 -3.60
N VAL A 86 -13.23 2.25 -4.17
CA VAL A 86 -12.74 2.12 -5.55
C VAL A 86 -11.93 0.83 -5.73
N THR A 87 -11.06 0.52 -4.76
CA THR A 87 -10.25 -0.71 -4.78
C THR A 87 -11.12 -1.94 -4.57
N TYR A 88 -12.08 -1.90 -3.65
CA TYR A 88 -12.95 -3.05 -3.39
C TYR A 88 -13.90 -3.33 -4.57
N ASP A 89 -14.39 -2.30 -5.26
CA ASP A 89 -15.14 -2.44 -6.51
C ASP A 89 -14.28 -3.07 -7.62
N ALA A 90 -13.01 -2.69 -7.72
CA ALA A 90 -12.06 -3.27 -8.66
C ALA A 90 -11.76 -4.75 -8.35
N MET A 91 -11.70 -5.11 -7.05
CA MET A 91 -11.57 -6.51 -6.62
C MET A 91 -12.82 -7.32 -6.99
N GLU A 92 -14.02 -6.80 -6.74
CA GLU A 92 -15.28 -7.46 -7.13
C GLU A 92 -15.40 -7.64 -8.65
N ALA A 93 -14.94 -6.64 -9.42
CA ALA A 93 -14.88 -6.71 -10.88
C ALA A 93 -13.79 -7.66 -11.41
N GLY A 94 -12.89 -8.15 -10.56
CA GLY A 94 -11.78 -9.03 -10.93
C GLY A 94 -10.62 -8.31 -11.62
N SER A 95 -10.51 -6.99 -11.45
CA SER A 95 -9.42 -6.18 -11.99
C SER A 95 -8.21 -6.12 -11.06
N VAL A 96 -8.41 -6.44 -9.77
CA VAL A 96 -7.37 -6.52 -8.74
C VAL A 96 -7.64 -7.73 -7.87
N ASP A 97 -6.59 -8.48 -7.55
CA ASP A 97 -6.71 -9.70 -6.75
C ASP A 97 -6.46 -9.49 -5.26
N VAL A 98 -5.60 -8.50 -4.88
CA VAL A 98 -5.17 -8.36 -3.49
C VAL A 98 -4.87 -6.91 -3.10
N VAL A 99 -5.17 -6.60 -1.84
CA VAL A 99 -4.69 -5.46 -1.07
C VAL A 99 -3.80 -5.99 0.06
N ILE A 100 -2.55 -5.52 0.11
CA ILE A 100 -1.54 -6.02 1.06
C ILE A 100 -1.57 -5.26 2.39
N GLU A 101 -2.10 -4.06 2.37
CA GLU A 101 -2.15 -3.18 3.54
C GLU A 101 -3.42 -2.33 3.51
N ASP A 102 -4.44 -2.75 4.25
CA ASP A 102 -5.65 -1.98 4.46
C ASP A 102 -5.71 -1.41 5.89
N TRP A 103 -6.05 -0.13 5.99
CA TRP A 103 -6.06 0.62 7.25
C TRP A 103 -7.35 0.45 8.06
N GLY A 104 -8.10 -0.59 7.79
CA GLY A 104 -9.15 -1.08 8.66
C GLY A 104 -10.45 -0.29 8.62
N GLY A 105 -11.15 -0.35 9.75
CA GLY A 105 -12.44 0.28 9.94
C GLY A 105 -13.61 -0.52 9.38
N GLY A 106 -13.38 -1.75 8.90
CA GLY A 106 -14.46 -2.60 8.34
C GLY A 106 -15.07 -2.04 7.05
N ARG A 107 -14.36 -1.14 6.37
CA ARG A 107 -14.83 -0.49 5.13
C ARG A 107 -15.13 -1.48 4.01
N TRP A 108 -14.49 -2.65 4.05
CA TRP A 108 -14.64 -3.75 3.08
C TRP A 108 -15.83 -4.70 3.39
N GLN A 109 -16.52 -4.55 4.53
CA GLN A 109 -17.50 -5.53 5.00
C GLN A 109 -18.60 -5.79 3.96
N GLU A 110 -19.06 -4.79 3.25
CA GLU A 110 -20.07 -4.94 2.21
C GLU A 110 -19.66 -5.91 1.10
N TRP A 111 -18.37 -5.86 0.67
CA TRP A 111 -17.83 -6.75 -0.37
C TRP A 111 -17.54 -8.15 0.17
N VAL A 112 -17.22 -8.28 1.45
CA VAL A 112 -17.11 -9.58 2.15
C VAL A 112 -18.49 -10.23 2.23
N ASP A 113 -19.52 -9.49 2.61
CA ASP A 113 -20.90 -9.99 2.71
C ASP A 113 -21.44 -10.46 1.35
N ARG A 114 -20.98 -9.84 0.25
CA ARG A 114 -21.29 -10.27 -1.12
C ARG A 114 -20.45 -11.46 -1.60
N GLY A 115 -19.45 -11.88 -0.86
CA GLY A 115 -18.56 -12.99 -1.20
C GLY A 115 -17.50 -12.65 -2.26
N ALA A 116 -17.32 -11.38 -2.61
CA ALA A 116 -16.34 -10.93 -3.59
C ALA A 116 -14.92 -10.85 -2.99
N VAL A 117 -14.84 -10.42 -1.74
CA VAL A 117 -13.60 -10.18 -1.01
C VAL A 117 -13.57 -11.04 0.24
N VAL A 118 -12.39 -11.48 0.65
CA VAL A 118 -12.13 -12.14 1.93
C VAL A 118 -11.08 -11.35 2.71
N GLU A 119 -11.28 -11.26 4.01
CA GLU A 119 -10.27 -10.79 4.94
C GLU A 119 -9.25 -11.92 5.16
N VAL A 120 -8.00 -11.68 4.72
CA VAL A 120 -6.96 -12.72 4.77
C VAL A 120 -6.26 -12.75 6.13
N GLY A 121 -6.39 -11.64 6.88
CA GLY A 121 -5.79 -11.45 8.19
C GLY A 121 -4.72 -10.35 8.20
N GLU A 122 -4.11 -10.18 9.35
CA GLU A 122 -3.14 -9.12 9.62
C GLU A 122 -1.88 -9.21 8.76
N ASN A 123 -1.33 -8.05 8.35
CA ASN A 123 -0.03 -8.02 7.70
C ASN A 123 1.15 -7.87 8.69
N GLY A 124 0.84 -7.71 9.98
CA GLY A 124 1.79 -7.60 11.08
C GLY A 124 2.15 -6.17 11.46
N ASN A 125 1.73 -5.18 10.69
CA ASN A 125 1.90 -3.78 11.04
C ASN A 125 0.79 -3.28 11.94
N VAL A 126 1.16 -2.36 12.84
CA VAL A 126 0.23 -1.59 13.65
C VAL A 126 0.32 -0.12 13.23
N GLY A 127 -0.80 0.40 12.78
CA GLY A 127 -0.94 1.78 12.33
C GLY A 127 -1.45 2.69 13.45
N LEU A 128 -0.91 3.91 13.52
CA LEU A 128 -1.38 4.95 14.41
C LEU A 128 -1.49 6.27 13.64
N ILE A 129 -2.70 6.70 13.39
CA ILE A 129 -2.98 8.01 12.79
C ILE A 129 -3.09 9.06 13.91
N GLY A 130 -2.71 10.30 13.62
CA GLY A 130 -2.90 11.42 14.55
C GLY A 130 -2.68 12.78 13.91
N MET A 131 -2.87 13.80 14.72
CA MET A 131 -2.45 15.16 14.39
C MET A 131 -1.13 15.44 15.08
N TYR A 132 -0.20 15.99 14.35
CA TYR A 132 1.15 16.28 14.84
C TYR A 132 1.50 17.74 14.64
N VAL A 133 2.19 18.30 15.60
CA VAL A 133 2.92 19.56 15.45
C VAL A 133 4.40 19.25 15.17
N PRO A 134 5.22 20.19 14.65
CA PRO A 134 6.66 20.00 14.60
C PRO A 134 7.23 19.68 15.98
N ALA A 135 8.29 18.88 16.05
CA ALA A 135 8.90 18.45 17.32
C ALA A 135 9.33 19.66 18.18
N TRP A 136 9.90 20.71 17.56
CA TRP A 136 10.28 21.92 18.24
C TRP A 136 9.11 22.65 18.95
N MET A 137 7.88 22.58 18.36
CA MET A 137 6.69 23.19 19.00
C MET A 137 6.25 22.42 20.23
N ALA A 138 6.34 21.09 20.21
CA ALA A 138 6.03 20.28 21.37
C ALA A 138 7.06 20.49 22.52
N GLU A 139 8.30 20.81 22.18
CA GLU A 139 9.34 21.18 23.17
C GLU A 139 9.10 22.57 23.75
N GLU A 140 8.78 23.56 22.90
CA GLU A 140 8.57 24.94 23.32
C GLU A 140 7.23 25.16 24.02
N TYR A 141 6.19 24.46 23.58
CA TYR A 141 4.81 24.54 24.09
C TYR A 141 4.30 23.16 24.51
N PRO A 142 4.77 22.55 25.60
CA PRO A 142 4.46 21.15 25.94
C PRO A 142 2.97 20.83 26.05
N ASP A 143 2.14 21.82 26.46
CA ASP A 143 0.70 21.67 26.60
C ASP A 143 -0.06 21.69 25.24
N ILE A 144 0.62 21.98 24.12
CA ILE A 144 0.03 21.95 22.78
C ILE A 144 -0.35 20.54 22.34
N THR A 145 0.31 19.54 22.93
CA THR A 145 0.05 18.11 22.66
C THR A 145 -1.22 17.59 23.32
N ASP A 146 -1.93 18.41 24.06
CA ASP A 146 -3.29 18.14 24.56
C ASP A 146 -4.30 18.93 23.71
N SER A 147 -5.21 18.25 23.04
CA SER A 147 -6.24 18.83 22.17
C SER A 147 -7.11 19.90 22.86
N ALA A 148 -7.28 19.81 24.19
CA ALA A 148 -8.01 20.79 24.96
C ALA A 148 -7.37 22.20 24.91
N ASN A 149 -6.07 22.27 24.63
CA ASN A 149 -5.32 23.52 24.56
C ASN A 149 -5.17 24.07 23.13
N LEU A 150 -5.56 23.33 22.08
CA LEU A 150 -5.32 23.74 20.69
C LEU A 150 -5.86 25.13 20.36
N ASN A 151 -7.02 25.51 20.89
CA ASN A 151 -7.59 26.85 20.65
C ASN A 151 -6.73 27.97 21.22
N LYS A 152 -5.93 27.74 22.27
CA LYS A 152 -4.97 28.70 22.81
C LYS A 152 -3.91 29.10 21.79
N TYR A 153 -3.58 28.18 20.90
CA TYR A 153 -2.51 28.29 19.89
C TYR A 153 -3.04 28.54 18.49
N ALA A 154 -4.36 28.54 18.26
CA ALA A 154 -4.95 28.58 16.92
C ALA A 154 -4.41 29.71 16.03
N GLU A 155 -4.09 30.88 16.62
CA GLU A 155 -3.55 32.01 15.88
C GLU A 155 -2.16 31.76 15.29
N LEU A 156 -1.33 30.89 15.91
CA LEU A 156 0.00 30.55 15.41
C LEU A 156 -0.06 29.77 14.08
N PHE A 157 -1.17 29.10 13.85
CA PHE A 157 -1.38 28.25 12.67
C PHE A 157 -2.11 28.95 11.52
N ILE A 158 -2.38 30.26 11.63
CA ILE A 158 -3.09 30.99 10.57
C ILE A 158 -2.22 31.10 9.33
N THR A 159 -2.78 30.74 8.18
CA THR A 159 -2.20 30.89 6.86
C THR A 159 -3.17 31.61 5.92
N ASP A 160 -2.71 32.05 4.75
CA ASP A 160 -3.57 32.66 3.74
C ASP A 160 -4.71 31.72 3.31
N GLU A 161 -4.42 30.42 3.24
CA GLU A 161 -5.38 29.38 2.84
C GLU A 161 -6.43 29.11 3.92
N SER A 162 -6.05 29.23 5.19
CA SER A 162 -6.97 29.01 6.32
C SER A 162 -7.94 30.18 6.59
N LYS A 163 -7.67 31.36 6.00
CA LYS A 163 -8.56 32.54 6.04
C LYS A 163 -8.96 32.95 7.46
N GLY A 164 -7.96 33.16 8.33
CA GLY A 164 -8.13 33.66 9.69
C GLY A 164 -8.46 32.61 10.73
N LYS A 165 -8.45 31.30 10.35
CA LYS A 165 -8.48 30.17 11.27
C LYS A 165 -7.13 29.50 11.31
N GLY A 166 -6.84 28.69 12.30
CA GLY A 166 -5.66 27.82 12.27
C GLY A 166 -5.73 26.82 11.10
N ALA A 167 -4.65 26.62 10.37
CA ALA A 167 -4.57 25.59 9.35
C ALA A 167 -4.48 24.20 10.00
N TRP A 168 -5.34 23.30 9.58
CA TRP A 168 -5.36 21.90 9.95
C TRP A 168 -5.13 21.10 8.67
N TYR A 169 -3.88 20.70 8.42
CA TYR A 169 -3.53 19.98 7.22
C TYR A 169 -3.96 18.51 7.32
N GLU A 170 -4.82 18.09 6.40
CA GLU A 170 -5.33 16.74 6.26
C GLU A 170 -4.51 15.94 5.23
N GLY A 171 -4.60 14.63 5.31
CA GLY A 171 -4.11 13.74 4.27
C GLY A 171 -4.76 13.96 2.90
N PRO A 172 -4.17 13.38 1.85
CA PRO A 172 -4.75 13.44 0.51
C PRO A 172 -6.10 12.72 0.44
N PRO A 173 -6.89 12.95 -0.64
CA PRO A 173 -8.09 12.16 -0.90
C PRO A 173 -7.80 10.66 -0.85
N GLY A 174 -8.72 9.88 -0.29
CA GLY A 174 -8.57 8.44 -0.10
C GLY A 174 -8.03 8.04 1.28
N TYR A 175 -7.29 8.92 1.97
CA TYR A 175 -6.83 8.64 3.33
C TYR A 175 -7.98 8.68 4.34
N THR A 176 -7.86 7.91 5.41
CA THR A 176 -8.81 7.91 6.53
C THR A 176 -8.67 9.22 7.33
N THR A 177 -9.39 10.26 6.95
CA THR A 177 -9.37 11.58 7.60
C THR A 177 -10.72 11.92 8.21
N ILE A 178 -10.72 12.44 9.44
CA ILE A 178 -11.91 12.91 10.16
C ILE A 178 -11.76 14.32 10.74
N GLY A 179 -10.77 15.09 10.28
CA GLY A 179 -10.43 16.39 10.86
C GLY A 179 -11.59 17.38 10.83
N GLY A 180 -12.40 17.41 9.77
CA GLY A 180 -13.61 18.23 9.75
C GLY A 180 -14.60 17.91 10.88
N LYS A 181 -14.77 16.62 11.23
CA LYS A 181 -15.56 16.16 12.38
C LYS A 181 -14.88 16.56 13.69
N MET A 182 -13.55 16.37 13.81
CA MET A 182 -12.78 16.71 15.01
C MET A 182 -12.82 18.20 15.31
N ILE A 183 -12.62 19.04 14.30
CA ILE A 183 -12.71 20.50 14.41
C ILE A 183 -14.09 20.91 14.91
N SER A 184 -15.16 20.38 14.30
CA SER A 184 -16.53 20.73 14.64
C SER A 184 -16.92 20.27 16.05
N ALA A 185 -16.65 18.98 16.35
CA ALA A 185 -17.07 18.36 17.61
C ALA A 185 -16.35 18.95 18.84
N ASN A 186 -15.09 19.37 18.68
CA ASN A 186 -14.28 19.98 19.73
C ASN A 186 -14.30 21.53 19.68
N LYS A 187 -15.11 22.13 18.79
CA LYS A 187 -15.25 23.59 18.62
C LYS A 187 -13.90 24.28 18.42
N LEU A 188 -13.02 23.69 17.62
CA LEU A 188 -11.69 24.21 17.35
C LEU A 188 -11.77 25.36 16.33
N ASN A 189 -10.98 26.43 16.56
CA ASN A 189 -10.85 27.55 15.62
C ASN A 189 -9.87 27.21 14.50
N PHE A 190 -10.10 26.11 13.82
CA PHE A 190 -9.26 25.59 12.73
C PHE A 190 -10.08 25.38 11.45
N LYS A 191 -9.38 25.21 10.34
CA LYS A 191 -9.93 24.86 9.04
C LYS A 191 -9.15 23.69 8.45
N ALA A 192 -9.84 22.62 8.12
CA ALA A 192 -9.27 21.49 7.41
C ALA A 192 -8.86 21.87 5.98
N ILE A 193 -7.66 21.48 5.58
CA ILE A 193 -7.04 21.76 4.30
C ILE A 193 -6.40 20.44 3.80
N SER A 194 -6.87 19.91 2.68
CA SER A 194 -6.27 18.71 2.10
C SER A 194 -4.94 19.03 1.42
N THR A 195 -3.91 18.21 1.64
CA THR A 195 -2.58 18.38 1.05
C THR A 195 -2.44 17.85 -0.37
N GLY A 196 -3.38 17.06 -0.83
CA GLY A 196 -3.41 16.52 -2.19
C GLY A 196 -2.46 15.33 -2.46
N SER A 197 -1.40 15.14 -1.69
CA SER A 197 -0.49 13.97 -1.79
C SER A 197 0.26 13.73 -0.48
N GLU A 198 0.79 12.51 -0.30
CA GLU A 198 1.66 12.18 0.83
C GLU A 198 2.92 13.07 0.85
N ALA A 199 3.57 13.26 -0.31
CA ALA A 199 4.75 14.10 -0.40
C ALA A 199 4.50 15.54 0.08
N ALA A 200 3.33 16.12 -0.25
CA ALA A 200 2.95 17.43 0.24
C ALA A 200 2.70 17.42 1.76
N LEU A 201 2.17 16.34 2.30
CA LEU A 201 1.95 16.17 3.74
C LEU A 201 3.28 16.05 4.50
N VAL A 202 4.24 15.26 3.99
CA VAL A 202 5.61 15.17 4.51
C VAL A 202 6.30 16.53 4.49
N ASP A 203 6.14 17.27 3.39
CA ASP A 203 6.69 18.62 3.22
C ASP A 203 6.19 19.62 4.29
N VAL A 204 4.91 19.53 4.70
CA VAL A 204 4.36 20.39 5.74
C VAL A 204 5.16 20.24 7.03
N LEU A 205 5.35 19.03 7.54
CA LEU A 205 6.06 18.79 8.80
C LEU A 205 7.58 19.02 8.67
N THR A 206 8.19 18.56 7.57
CA THR A 206 9.62 18.70 7.34
C THR A 206 10.04 20.18 7.24
N LYS A 207 9.31 20.98 6.46
CA LYS A 207 9.59 22.40 6.32
C LYS A 207 9.29 23.17 7.61
N ALA A 208 8.21 22.81 8.31
CA ALA A 208 7.87 23.41 9.58
C ALA A 208 8.93 23.14 10.65
N GLU A 209 9.47 21.92 10.71
CA GLU A 209 10.57 21.57 11.60
C GLU A 209 11.85 22.35 11.26
N ALA A 210 12.26 22.32 9.98
CA ALA A 210 13.50 22.94 9.51
C ALA A 210 13.52 24.46 9.69
N ASN A 211 12.38 25.13 9.43
CA ASN A 211 12.25 26.59 9.47
C ASN A 211 11.73 27.14 10.81
N LYS A 212 11.44 26.25 11.78
CA LYS A 212 10.81 26.61 13.05
C LYS A 212 9.51 27.41 12.85
N THR A 213 8.69 26.97 11.88
CA THR A 213 7.38 27.56 11.61
C THR A 213 6.26 26.67 12.16
N PRO A 214 5.18 27.26 12.73
CA PRO A 214 4.06 26.47 13.24
C PRO A 214 3.35 25.69 12.13
N ALA A 215 3.02 24.42 12.41
CA ALA A 215 2.15 23.60 11.58
C ALA A 215 1.37 22.62 12.46
N LEU A 216 0.17 22.24 12.01
CA LEU A 216 -0.61 21.15 12.57
C LEU A 216 -1.05 20.25 11.41
N ALA A 217 -0.52 19.05 11.35
CA ALA A 217 -0.74 18.15 10.22
C ALA A 217 -1.15 16.75 10.68
N TYR A 218 -2.09 16.18 9.94
CA TYR A 218 -2.34 14.72 9.94
C TYR A 218 -1.06 13.99 9.61
N PHE A 219 -0.75 12.94 10.34
CA PHE A 219 0.29 11.99 9.95
C PHE A 219 0.02 10.60 10.55
N TYR A 220 0.89 9.63 10.22
CA TYR A 220 0.64 8.26 10.63
C TYR A 220 1.93 7.44 10.76
N GLU A 221 1.91 6.44 11.63
CA GLU A 221 2.92 5.40 11.74
C GLU A 221 2.35 4.06 11.20
N PRO A 222 3.20 3.21 10.59
CA PRO A 222 4.64 3.35 10.37
C PRO A 222 4.98 4.32 9.23
N HIS A 223 5.98 5.18 9.45
CA HIS A 223 6.57 6.03 8.43
C HIS A 223 7.98 6.49 8.83
N THR A 224 8.87 6.62 7.86
CA THR A 224 10.26 7.05 8.05
C THR A 224 10.41 8.46 8.61
N LEU A 225 9.40 9.32 8.45
CA LEU A 225 9.40 10.68 8.98
C LEU A 225 9.68 10.75 10.48
N PHE A 226 9.24 9.74 11.25
CA PHE A 226 9.50 9.66 12.70
C PHE A 226 10.97 9.32 13.03
N VAL A 227 11.71 8.78 12.07
CA VAL A 227 13.17 8.61 12.16
C VAL A 227 13.87 9.88 11.73
N ASN A 228 13.36 10.54 10.68
CA ASN A 228 13.96 11.72 10.06
C ASN A 228 13.77 13.00 10.90
N ILE A 229 12.72 13.07 11.72
CA ILE A 229 12.43 14.17 12.64
C ILE A 229 12.42 13.63 14.08
N PRO A 230 13.56 13.64 14.78
CA PRO A 230 13.65 13.14 16.16
C PRO A 230 12.67 13.91 17.07
N GLY A 231 11.90 13.17 17.85
CA GLY A 231 10.91 13.75 18.78
C GLY A 231 9.52 13.97 18.18
N LEU A 232 9.32 13.74 16.87
CA LEU A 232 8.00 13.83 16.25
C LEU A 232 6.98 12.87 16.87
N ASP A 233 7.42 11.69 17.30
CA ASP A 233 6.61 10.70 18.03
C ASP A 233 5.98 11.28 19.31
N LYS A 234 6.66 12.24 19.96
CA LYS A 234 6.18 12.93 21.17
C LYS A 234 5.34 14.18 20.86
N ALA A 235 5.34 14.62 19.63
CA ALA A 235 4.65 15.83 19.16
C ALA A 235 3.20 15.56 18.68
N ARG A 236 2.68 14.34 18.92
CA ARG A 236 1.30 14.00 18.62
C ARG A 236 0.34 14.73 19.54
N VAL A 237 -0.66 15.40 18.96
CA VAL A 237 -1.76 16.01 19.71
C VAL A 237 -2.76 14.92 20.11
N LYS A 238 -2.91 14.72 21.40
CA LYS A 238 -3.77 13.69 21.98
C LYS A 238 -5.19 14.22 22.18
N PHE A 239 -6.14 13.50 21.63
CA PHE A 239 -7.55 13.67 21.90
C PHE A 239 -8.02 12.66 22.97
N PRO A 240 -9.26 12.80 23.49
CA PRO A 240 -9.83 11.76 24.35
C PRO A 240 -9.75 10.39 23.71
N ALA A 241 -9.66 9.35 24.52
CA ALA A 241 -9.49 7.96 24.06
C ALA A 241 -10.53 7.59 22.98
N ASN A 242 -10.08 6.86 21.98
CA ASN A 242 -10.90 6.39 20.86
C ASN A 242 -12.16 5.64 21.31
N ASP A 243 -13.28 5.86 20.63
CA ASP A 243 -14.57 5.22 20.87
C ASP A 243 -15.23 4.65 19.58
N TRP A 244 -14.47 4.53 18.50
CA TRP A 244 -14.94 4.06 17.19
C TRP A 244 -13.90 3.16 16.51
N ALA A 245 -14.38 2.26 15.68
CA ALA A 245 -13.54 1.44 14.78
C ALA A 245 -13.73 1.85 13.31
N ASP A 246 -14.91 2.37 12.96
CA ASP A 246 -15.27 2.81 11.61
C ASP A 246 -15.28 4.34 11.55
N ALA A 247 -14.41 4.93 10.72
CA ALA A 247 -14.27 6.38 10.56
C ALA A 247 -15.58 7.07 10.13
N ALA A 248 -16.46 6.36 9.41
CA ALA A 248 -17.77 6.90 9.05
C ALA A 248 -18.65 7.14 10.28
N LYS A 249 -18.47 6.33 11.34
CA LYS A 249 -19.20 6.41 12.62
C LYS A 249 -18.51 7.28 13.65
N ALA A 250 -17.28 7.74 13.39
CA ALA A 250 -16.54 8.61 14.30
C ALA A 250 -17.34 9.87 14.66
N SER A 251 -17.45 10.15 15.97
CA SER A 251 -18.08 11.37 16.47
C SER A 251 -17.25 12.62 16.22
N GLY A 252 -15.95 12.45 16.03
CA GLY A 252 -14.94 13.51 15.97
C GLY A 252 -14.52 14.06 17.34
N LYS A 253 -15.07 13.56 18.45
CA LYS A 253 -14.68 13.97 19.80
C LYS A 253 -13.43 13.29 20.30
N THR A 254 -13.13 12.12 19.78
CA THR A 254 -12.11 11.21 20.25
C THR A 254 -11.01 11.04 19.21
N ASP A 255 -9.90 10.47 19.63
CA ASP A 255 -8.71 10.22 18.82
C ASP A 255 -8.94 9.12 17.76
N TYR A 256 -7.99 9.00 16.85
CA TYR A 256 -7.90 7.83 15.95
C TYR A 256 -7.59 6.56 16.75
N PRO A 257 -8.11 5.40 16.34
CA PRO A 257 -7.74 4.12 16.92
C PRO A 257 -6.29 3.76 16.54
N GLU A 258 -5.67 2.96 17.39
CA GLU A 258 -4.59 2.10 16.94
C GLU A 258 -5.18 1.03 16.03
N THR A 259 -4.59 0.82 14.87
CA THR A 259 -5.17 -0.03 13.81
C THR A 259 -4.19 -1.14 13.43
N VAL A 260 -4.60 -2.38 13.63
CA VAL A 260 -3.87 -3.52 13.06
C VAL A 260 -4.18 -3.59 11.57
N LEU A 261 -3.15 -3.51 10.73
CA LEU A 261 -3.31 -3.43 9.28
C LEU A 261 -3.64 -4.80 8.69
N GLN A 262 -4.62 -4.83 7.78
CA GLN A 262 -5.20 -6.06 7.24
C GLN A 262 -4.76 -6.31 5.79
N LYS A 263 -4.81 -7.57 5.39
CA LYS A 263 -4.73 -8.01 3.98
C LYS A 263 -6.12 -8.41 3.51
N LEU A 264 -6.47 -7.99 2.31
CA LEU A 264 -7.71 -8.38 1.65
C LEU A 264 -7.38 -9.06 0.33
N ALA A 265 -8.13 -10.07 -0.04
CA ALA A 265 -7.98 -10.75 -1.32
C ALA A 265 -9.34 -11.08 -1.94
N THR A 266 -9.37 -11.30 -3.25
CA THR A 266 -10.56 -11.86 -3.88
C THR A 266 -10.77 -13.31 -3.43
N THR A 267 -12.03 -13.70 -3.27
CA THR A 267 -12.38 -15.10 -2.99
C THR A 267 -11.78 -16.02 -4.05
N LYS A 268 -11.79 -15.60 -5.32
CA LYS A 268 -11.18 -16.34 -6.43
C LYS A 268 -9.68 -16.62 -6.22
N LEU A 269 -8.90 -15.62 -5.77
CA LEU A 269 -7.48 -15.83 -5.47
C LEU A 269 -7.30 -16.84 -4.36
N MET A 270 -8.04 -16.69 -3.25
CA MET A 270 -7.88 -17.59 -2.09
C MET A 270 -8.30 -19.02 -2.38
N ASP A 271 -9.35 -19.21 -3.17
CA ASP A 271 -9.84 -20.53 -3.60
C ASP A 271 -8.92 -21.19 -4.63
N SER A 272 -8.04 -20.46 -5.28
CA SER A 272 -7.11 -21.01 -6.28
C SER A 272 -6.09 -21.99 -5.71
N GLY A 273 -5.78 -21.87 -4.39
CA GLY A 273 -4.74 -22.66 -3.75
C GLY A 273 -3.33 -22.42 -4.32
N SER A 274 -3.14 -21.35 -5.08
CA SER A 274 -1.87 -21.02 -5.75
C SER A 274 -0.75 -20.67 -4.75
N VAL A 275 0.48 -20.72 -5.25
CA VAL A 275 1.63 -20.22 -4.47
C VAL A 275 1.45 -18.78 -4.08
N PHE A 276 0.88 -17.94 -4.97
CA PHE A 276 0.61 -16.53 -4.64
C PHE A 276 -0.42 -16.38 -3.51
N ALA A 277 -1.51 -17.16 -3.53
CA ALA A 277 -2.47 -17.17 -2.42
C ALA A 277 -1.80 -17.60 -1.11
N THR A 278 -0.86 -18.55 -1.14
CA THR A 278 -0.09 -18.96 0.03
C THR A 278 0.81 -17.83 0.55
N ILE A 279 1.52 -17.13 -0.35
CA ILE A 279 2.36 -15.98 0.01
C ILE A 279 1.50 -14.89 0.67
N VAL A 280 0.39 -14.49 0.05
CA VAL A 280 -0.53 -13.48 0.59
C VAL A 280 -1.05 -13.88 1.96
N LYS A 281 -1.46 -15.14 2.13
CA LYS A 281 -1.95 -15.65 3.42
C LYS A 281 -0.91 -15.57 4.51
N LYS A 282 0.34 -15.93 4.20
CA LYS A 282 1.42 -16.02 5.19
C LYS A 282 2.24 -14.75 5.38
N PHE A 283 2.15 -13.81 4.43
CA PHE A 283 2.87 -12.55 4.54
C PHE A 283 2.57 -11.85 5.86
N THR A 284 3.62 -11.58 6.60
CA THR A 284 3.59 -10.79 7.82
C THR A 284 4.98 -10.22 8.07
N TRP A 285 5.04 -8.99 8.54
CA TRP A 285 6.28 -8.31 8.89
C TRP A 285 6.05 -7.31 10.02
N THR A 286 6.95 -6.40 10.29
CA THR A 286 6.84 -5.42 11.36
C THR A 286 6.92 -3.99 10.81
N ASN A 287 6.47 -3.01 11.59
CA ASN A 287 6.66 -1.59 11.29
C ASN A 287 8.13 -1.27 10.96
N ALA A 288 9.08 -1.90 11.67
CA ALA A 288 10.51 -1.71 11.42
C ALA A 288 10.96 -2.27 10.06
N ASP A 289 10.42 -3.43 9.66
CA ASP A 289 10.69 -4.01 8.33
C ASP A 289 10.19 -3.06 7.23
N GLN A 290 8.94 -2.60 7.34
CA GLN A 290 8.35 -1.65 6.39
C GLN A 290 9.15 -0.36 6.30
N ASN A 291 9.47 0.25 7.43
CA ASN A 291 10.24 1.49 7.49
C ASN A 291 11.63 1.34 6.87
N SER A 292 12.27 0.17 7.01
CA SER A 292 13.57 -0.09 6.38
C SER A 292 13.50 -0.07 4.85
N VAL A 293 12.49 -0.72 4.26
CA VAL A 293 12.28 -0.72 2.80
C VAL A 293 11.84 0.66 2.32
N SER A 294 10.93 1.29 3.05
CA SER A 294 10.44 2.65 2.74
C SER A 294 11.58 3.67 2.72
N ALA A 295 12.52 3.58 3.68
CA ALA A 295 13.67 4.47 3.73
C ALA A 295 14.58 4.33 2.50
N ASP A 296 14.81 3.12 2.03
CA ASP A 296 15.58 2.89 0.81
C ASP A 296 14.88 3.50 -0.42
N ILE A 297 13.55 3.35 -0.52
CA ILE A 297 12.74 3.93 -1.60
C ILE A 297 12.78 5.47 -1.56
N GLU A 298 12.59 6.08 -0.39
CA GLU A 298 12.64 7.54 -0.21
C GLU A 298 14.02 8.12 -0.51
N ASN A 299 15.08 7.33 -0.29
CA ASN A 299 16.46 7.69 -0.67
C ASN A 299 16.75 7.48 -2.16
N GLY A 300 15.73 7.17 -2.97
CA GLY A 300 15.81 7.08 -4.43
C GLY A 300 16.16 5.68 -4.96
N MET A 301 16.14 4.64 -4.11
CA MET A 301 16.27 3.27 -4.58
C MET A 301 14.99 2.84 -5.30
N ASP A 302 15.13 2.11 -6.41
CA ASP A 302 14.00 1.49 -7.08
C ASP A 302 13.26 0.54 -6.12
N PRO A 303 11.91 0.55 -6.07
CA PRO A 303 11.15 -0.27 -5.13
C PRO A 303 11.44 -1.77 -5.20
N ALA A 304 11.66 -2.32 -6.40
CA ALA A 304 12.03 -3.74 -6.55
C ALA A 304 13.44 -4.02 -6.00
N ALA A 305 14.39 -3.08 -6.21
CA ALA A 305 15.72 -3.20 -5.65
C ALA A 305 15.74 -3.08 -4.11
N ALA A 306 14.95 -2.16 -3.54
CA ALA A 306 14.78 -2.03 -2.10
C ALA A 306 14.16 -3.30 -1.48
N ALA A 307 13.13 -3.84 -2.14
CA ALA A 307 12.51 -5.11 -1.76
C ALA A 307 13.52 -6.26 -1.81
N GLN A 308 14.29 -6.40 -2.88
CA GLN A 308 15.29 -7.46 -3.03
C GLN A 308 16.36 -7.38 -1.95
N LYS A 309 16.86 -6.18 -1.65
CA LYS A 309 17.82 -5.94 -0.55
C LYS A 309 17.28 -6.45 0.80
N TRP A 310 16.00 -6.17 1.09
CA TRP A 310 15.36 -6.63 2.33
C TRP A 310 15.14 -8.15 2.32
N ILE A 311 14.71 -8.73 1.19
CA ILE A 311 14.53 -10.18 0.99
C ILE A 311 15.83 -10.91 1.26
N ASP A 312 16.95 -10.45 0.69
CA ASP A 312 18.27 -11.05 0.86
C ASP A 312 18.74 -11.03 2.32
N ALA A 313 18.33 -10.01 3.07
CA ALA A 313 18.64 -9.87 4.51
C ALA A 313 17.69 -10.67 5.43
N ASN A 314 16.54 -11.17 4.90
CA ASN A 314 15.49 -11.83 5.69
C ASN A 314 15.06 -13.19 5.10
N PRO A 315 15.97 -14.10 4.73
CA PRO A 315 15.65 -15.33 4.00
C PRO A 315 14.71 -16.26 4.78
N ASP A 316 14.79 -16.29 6.10
CA ASP A 316 13.93 -17.15 6.93
C ASP A 316 12.48 -16.67 6.95
N LYS A 317 12.24 -15.35 6.98
CA LYS A 317 10.88 -14.79 6.86
C LYS A 317 10.29 -15.13 5.51
N VAL A 318 11.05 -14.90 4.43
CA VAL A 318 10.60 -15.17 3.06
C VAL A 318 10.29 -16.66 2.86
N LYS A 319 11.16 -17.54 3.37
CA LYS A 319 10.93 -18.99 3.35
C LYS A 319 9.64 -19.39 4.07
N ALA A 320 9.32 -18.75 5.19
CA ALA A 320 8.09 -19.04 5.91
C ALA A 320 6.82 -18.67 5.10
N TRP A 321 6.90 -17.66 4.24
CA TRP A 321 5.78 -17.27 3.37
C TRP A 321 5.57 -18.19 2.19
N LEU A 322 6.63 -18.83 1.69
CA LEU A 322 6.56 -19.74 0.57
C LEU A 322 5.97 -21.13 0.95
N GLY A 323 6.01 -21.52 2.20
CA GLY A 323 5.40 -22.76 2.69
C GLY A 323 6.37 -23.77 3.24
#